data_72a8718a77dc0403b6bc6bacafa95efe
#
_entry.id   72a8718a77dc0403b6bc6bacafa95efe
#
_cell.length_a   1.000
_cell.length_b   1.000
_cell.length_c   1.000
_cell.angle_alpha   90.00
_cell.angle_beta   90.00
_cell.angle_gamma   90.00
#
_symmetry.space_group_name_H-M   'P 1'
#
loop_
_entity.id
_entity.type
_entity.pdbx_description
1 polymer ?
#
loop_
_entity_poly.entity_id
_entity_poly.type
_entity_poly.pdbx_seq_one_letter_code
_entity_poly.pdbx_strand_id
1 'polypeptide(L)'
;MTKFIQPIGPIRPISPERLMELNPEEVITTIVKLACIFLFYLAVHKISKVVISKTPGYNKESKKIPIYHCISIILVSSLLIVFGWSTELLKGIILFQILLYASVSDIQTHEVKDFISVLIFITGFIGVTLSDIPMMLFSGLAIGGVLLICAMVSGNRLGGADVKLSAACAFLLGFSKSIAGLVIGLFLAIICNIYFSHKNKTKGKAFPLVPYLSIGFMAMYFI
;
A
#
# COMPACT_ATOMS: atom_id res chain seq x y z
N MET A 1 -16.47 19.19 14.78
CA MET A 1 -16.48 18.46 16.05
C MET A 1 -15.45 17.34 15.93
N THR A 2 -14.28 17.57 16.48
CA THR A 2 -13.15 16.64 16.50
C THR A 2 -13.43 15.51 17.48
N LYS A 3 -13.73 14.30 17.00
CA LYS A 3 -13.72 13.12 17.86
C LYS A 3 -12.26 12.88 18.26
N PHE A 4 -11.95 13.19 19.50
CA PHE A 4 -10.70 12.79 20.16
C PHE A 4 -10.58 11.26 20.06
N ILE A 5 -9.53 10.79 19.38
CA ILE A 5 -9.11 9.39 19.44
C ILE A 5 -8.70 9.15 20.90
N GLN A 6 -9.46 8.33 21.61
CA GLN A 6 -9.05 7.90 22.94
C GLN A 6 -7.76 7.11 22.83
N PRO A 7 -6.76 7.39 23.67
CA PRO A 7 -5.52 6.62 23.68
C PRO A 7 -5.84 5.17 23.99
N ILE A 8 -5.31 4.26 23.16
CA ILE A 8 -5.36 2.82 23.39
C ILE A 8 -4.75 2.59 24.77
N GLY A 9 -5.60 2.15 25.71
CA GLY A 9 -5.15 1.83 27.07
C GLY A 9 -4.05 0.78 27.03
N PRO A 10 -3.20 0.69 28.08
CA PRO A 10 -2.07 -0.22 28.11
C PRO A 10 -2.56 -1.65 27.85
N ILE A 11 -1.88 -2.34 26.93
CA ILE A 11 -2.12 -3.77 26.63
C ILE A 11 -1.93 -4.52 27.93
N ARG A 12 -3.02 -4.93 28.58
CA ARG A 12 -2.95 -5.76 29.78
C ARG A 12 -2.50 -7.15 29.34
N PRO A 13 -1.50 -7.74 30.00
CA PRO A 13 -1.12 -9.12 29.73
C PRO A 13 -2.33 -10.01 29.96
N ILE A 14 -2.63 -10.85 28.97
CA ILE A 14 -3.72 -11.82 29.05
C ILE A 14 -3.35 -12.81 30.17
N SER A 15 -4.12 -12.82 31.26
CA SER A 15 -3.90 -13.79 32.34
C SER A 15 -4.18 -15.21 31.81
N PRO A 16 -3.40 -16.22 32.26
CA PRO A 16 -3.59 -17.62 31.83
C PRO A 16 -4.99 -18.15 32.05
N GLU A 17 -5.69 -17.63 33.07
CA GLU A 17 -7.08 -17.99 33.40
C GLU A 17 -8.08 -17.57 32.30
N ARG A 18 -7.85 -16.47 31.59
CA ARG A 18 -8.70 -16.06 30.45
C ARG A 18 -8.55 -16.94 29.20
N LEU A 19 -7.46 -17.69 29.10
CA LEU A 19 -7.27 -18.64 28.00
C LEU A 19 -8.12 -19.92 28.19
N MET A 20 -8.56 -20.21 29.39
CA MET A 20 -9.42 -21.37 29.67
C MET A 20 -10.93 -21.06 29.57
N GLU A 21 -11.33 -19.81 29.54
CA GLU A 21 -12.74 -19.40 29.41
C GLU A 21 -13.13 -19.02 27.96
N LEU A 22 -12.33 -19.37 26.97
CA LEU A 22 -12.70 -19.12 25.57
C LEU A 22 -13.93 -19.94 25.21
N ASN A 23 -15.07 -19.27 25.08
CA ASN A 23 -16.29 -19.86 24.58
C ASN A 23 -16.00 -20.58 23.25
N PRO A 24 -16.27 -21.88 23.11
CA PRO A 24 -15.94 -22.62 21.89
C PRO A 24 -16.54 -21.98 20.63
N GLU A 25 -17.65 -21.27 20.73
CA GLU A 25 -18.24 -20.51 19.62
C GLU A 25 -17.38 -19.32 19.18
N GLU A 26 -16.74 -18.61 20.12
CA GLU A 26 -15.83 -17.51 19.79
C GLU A 26 -14.55 -18.01 19.12
N VAL A 27 -14.04 -19.16 19.58
CA VAL A 27 -12.86 -19.81 18.97
C VAL A 27 -13.17 -20.23 17.54
N ILE A 28 -14.30 -20.91 17.31
CA ILE A 28 -14.73 -21.33 15.98
C ILE A 28 -14.93 -20.12 15.08
N THR A 29 -15.60 -19.07 15.56
CA THR A 29 -15.82 -17.83 14.81
C THR A 29 -14.50 -17.16 14.42
N THR A 30 -13.53 -17.14 15.32
CA THR A 30 -12.19 -16.57 15.05
C THR A 30 -11.42 -17.41 14.03
N ILE A 31 -11.47 -18.73 14.12
CA ILE A 31 -10.85 -19.64 13.15
C ILE A 31 -11.47 -19.45 11.75
N VAL A 32 -12.79 -19.37 11.66
CA VAL A 32 -13.49 -19.16 10.39
C VAL A 32 -13.10 -17.81 9.79
N LYS A 33 -13.02 -16.75 10.58
CA LYS A 33 -12.57 -15.43 10.13
C LYS A 33 -11.13 -15.49 9.61
N LEU A 34 -10.21 -16.11 10.35
CA LEU A 34 -8.82 -16.30 9.90
C LEU A 34 -8.73 -17.08 8.60
N ALA A 35 -9.52 -18.14 8.46
CA ALA A 35 -9.58 -18.92 7.23
C ALA A 35 -10.11 -18.07 6.04
N CYS A 36 -11.12 -17.24 6.25
CA CYS A 36 -11.65 -16.34 5.22
C CYS A 36 -10.60 -15.31 4.76
N ILE A 37 -9.86 -14.68 5.69
CA ILE A 37 -8.77 -13.76 5.32
C ILE A 37 -7.67 -14.49 4.56
N PHE A 38 -7.29 -15.67 5.02
CA PHE A 38 -6.27 -16.46 4.34
C PHE A 38 -6.69 -16.84 2.92
N LEU A 39 -7.95 -17.27 2.74
CA LEU A 39 -8.51 -17.56 1.41
C LEU A 39 -8.57 -16.30 0.53
N PHE A 40 -9.00 -15.17 1.10
CA PHE A 40 -9.00 -13.88 0.41
C PHE A 40 -7.59 -13.45 0.01
N TYR A 41 -6.63 -13.56 0.93
CA TYR A 41 -5.22 -13.32 0.64
C TYR A 41 -4.71 -14.20 -0.50
N LEU A 42 -5.00 -15.51 -0.47
CA LEU A 42 -4.59 -16.44 -1.53
C LEU A 42 -5.22 -16.07 -2.89
N ALA A 43 -6.48 -15.64 -2.90
CA ALA A 43 -7.16 -15.20 -4.11
C ALA A 43 -6.51 -13.96 -4.72
N VAL A 44 -6.30 -12.92 -3.92
CA VAL A 44 -5.64 -11.67 -4.37
C VAL A 44 -4.20 -11.96 -4.81
N HIS A 45 -3.50 -12.83 -4.07
CA HIS A 45 -2.14 -13.24 -4.42
C HIS A 45 -2.08 -14.02 -5.76
N LYS A 46 -3.01 -14.96 -6.00
CA LYS A 46 -3.11 -15.67 -7.29
C LYS A 46 -3.38 -14.70 -8.44
N ILE A 47 -4.31 -13.76 -8.25
CA ILE A 47 -4.63 -12.74 -9.25
C ILE A 47 -3.38 -11.91 -9.57
N SER A 48 -2.68 -11.41 -8.54
CA SER A 48 -1.44 -10.64 -8.70
C SER A 48 -0.38 -11.43 -9.47
N LYS A 49 -0.19 -12.72 -9.15
CA LYS A 49 0.76 -13.59 -9.83
C LYS A 49 0.41 -13.80 -11.31
N VAL A 50 -0.88 -14.00 -11.62
CA VAL A 50 -1.34 -14.16 -13.01
C VAL A 50 -1.13 -12.87 -13.80
N VAL A 51 -1.45 -11.73 -13.21
CA VAL A 51 -1.27 -10.43 -13.86
C VAL A 51 0.21 -10.13 -14.09
N ILE A 52 1.08 -10.39 -13.10
CA ILE A 52 2.53 -10.26 -13.23
C ILE A 52 3.06 -11.15 -14.35
N SER A 53 2.63 -12.43 -14.41
CA SER A 53 3.13 -13.38 -15.41
C SER A 53 2.75 -13.03 -16.85
N LYS A 54 1.69 -12.23 -17.03
CA LYS A 54 1.23 -11.75 -18.34
C LYS A 54 1.83 -10.38 -18.73
N THR A 55 2.62 -9.78 -17.85
CA THR A 55 3.27 -8.49 -18.15
C THR A 55 4.42 -8.70 -19.14
N PRO A 56 4.47 -8.01 -20.28
CA PRO A 56 5.60 -8.08 -21.22
C PRO A 56 6.89 -7.70 -20.50
N GLY A 57 7.95 -8.47 -20.69
CA GLY A 57 9.24 -8.25 -20.02
C GLY A 57 9.41 -8.96 -18.67
N TYR A 58 8.39 -9.68 -18.20
CA TYR A 58 8.52 -10.49 -16.99
C TYR A 58 9.41 -11.72 -17.23
N ASN A 59 10.54 -11.78 -16.55
CA ASN A 59 11.42 -12.94 -16.60
C ASN A 59 10.97 -13.98 -15.54
N LYS A 60 10.43 -15.13 -16.00
CA LYS A 60 9.96 -16.22 -15.13
C LYS A 60 11.05 -16.82 -14.22
N GLU A 61 12.32 -16.64 -14.57
CA GLU A 61 13.46 -17.16 -13.79
C GLU A 61 13.86 -16.26 -12.61
N SER A 62 13.14 -15.17 -12.35
CA SER A 62 13.46 -14.29 -11.23
C SER A 62 13.31 -15.02 -9.89
N LYS A 63 14.45 -15.35 -9.25
CA LYS A 63 14.55 -15.90 -7.88
C LYS A 63 13.92 -15.01 -6.80
N LYS A 64 13.32 -13.87 -7.19
CA LYS A 64 12.73 -12.87 -6.28
C LYS A 64 11.28 -13.17 -5.89
N ILE A 65 10.60 -14.10 -6.58
CA ILE A 65 9.20 -14.45 -6.29
C ILE A 65 8.96 -14.84 -4.82
N PRO A 66 9.81 -15.70 -4.17
CA PRO A 66 9.59 -16.05 -2.78
C PRO A 66 9.69 -14.85 -1.82
N ILE A 67 10.53 -13.87 -2.14
CA ILE A 67 10.70 -12.66 -1.32
C ILE A 67 9.40 -11.85 -1.27
N TYR A 68 8.70 -11.70 -2.39
CA TYR A 68 7.42 -10.98 -2.45
C TYR A 68 6.33 -11.67 -1.62
N HIS A 69 6.32 -13.01 -1.61
CA HIS A 69 5.41 -13.77 -0.75
C HIS A 69 5.67 -13.51 0.74
N CYS A 70 6.94 -13.54 1.15
CA CYS A 70 7.32 -13.27 2.54
C CYS A 70 6.93 -11.83 2.93
N ILE A 71 7.20 -10.84 2.10
CA ILE A 71 6.82 -9.44 2.36
C ILE A 71 5.30 -9.32 2.48
N SER A 72 4.55 -9.94 1.57
CA SER A 72 3.09 -9.89 1.58
C SER A 72 2.49 -10.53 2.84
N ILE A 73 3.02 -11.67 3.30
CA ILE A 73 2.57 -12.32 4.54
C ILE A 73 2.86 -11.43 5.75
N ILE A 74 4.05 -10.83 5.83
CA ILE A 74 4.43 -9.94 6.93
C ILE A 74 3.48 -8.73 6.96
N LEU A 75 3.20 -8.11 5.80
CA LEU A 75 2.29 -6.97 5.70
C LEU A 75 0.87 -7.31 6.11
N VAL A 76 0.33 -8.44 5.65
CA VAL A 76 -1.03 -8.86 6.05
C VAL A 76 -1.09 -9.17 7.54
N SER A 77 -0.06 -9.82 8.10
CA SER A 77 0.00 -10.10 9.54
C SER A 77 0.07 -8.81 10.36
N SER A 78 0.86 -7.82 9.94
CA SER A 78 0.95 -6.53 10.63
C SER A 78 -0.38 -5.74 10.56
N LEU A 79 -1.07 -5.76 9.43
CA LEU A 79 -2.40 -5.15 9.31
C LEU A 79 -3.42 -5.81 10.24
N LEU A 80 -3.40 -7.15 10.35
CA LEU A 80 -4.30 -7.87 11.23
C LEU A 80 -4.07 -7.52 12.72
N ILE A 81 -2.81 -7.36 13.11
CA ILE A 81 -2.45 -6.99 14.49
C ILE A 81 -2.93 -5.57 14.82
N VAL A 82 -2.78 -4.61 13.87
CA VAL A 82 -3.11 -3.21 14.12
C VAL A 82 -4.60 -2.93 13.99
N PHE A 83 -5.25 -3.41 12.94
CA PHE A 83 -6.65 -3.07 12.63
C PHE A 83 -7.66 -4.12 13.09
N GLY A 84 -7.19 -5.30 13.55
CA GLY A 84 -8.09 -6.39 13.93
C GLY A 84 -9.07 -6.73 12.80
N TRP A 85 -10.32 -7.08 13.18
CA TRP A 85 -11.40 -7.42 12.23
C TRP A 85 -12.21 -6.17 11.87
N SER A 86 -11.72 -5.39 10.91
CA SER A 86 -12.36 -4.14 10.49
C SER A 86 -12.41 -4.01 8.96
N THR A 87 -13.24 -3.09 8.47
CA THR A 87 -13.25 -2.71 7.05
C THR A 87 -11.90 -2.14 6.60
N GLU A 88 -11.18 -1.48 7.52
CA GLU A 88 -9.84 -0.96 7.27
C GLU A 88 -8.83 -2.09 7.02
N LEU A 89 -8.94 -3.24 7.70
CA LEU A 89 -8.12 -4.40 7.40
C LEU A 89 -8.29 -4.84 5.94
N LEU A 90 -9.54 -4.99 5.47
CA LEU A 90 -9.84 -5.41 4.10
C LEU A 90 -9.29 -4.41 3.08
N LYS A 91 -9.55 -3.12 3.31
CA LYS A 91 -9.04 -2.01 2.49
C LYS A 91 -7.52 -2.00 2.43
N GLY A 92 -6.86 -2.18 3.59
CA GLY A 92 -5.40 -2.24 3.69
C GLY A 92 -4.79 -3.44 2.95
N ILE A 93 -5.37 -4.64 3.06
CA ILE A 93 -4.89 -5.83 2.35
C ILE A 93 -4.93 -5.60 0.84
N ILE A 94 -6.04 -5.08 0.31
CA ILE A 94 -6.18 -4.81 -1.12
C ILE A 94 -5.17 -3.75 -1.55
N LEU A 95 -5.09 -2.63 -0.84
CA LEU A 95 -4.16 -1.55 -1.14
C LEU A 95 -2.71 -2.03 -1.17
N PHE A 96 -2.28 -2.78 -0.15
CA PHE A 96 -0.90 -3.23 -0.04
C PHE A 96 -0.54 -4.24 -1.13
N GLN A 97 -1.45 -5.12 -1.51
CA GLN A 97 -1.23 -6.03 -2.63
C GLN A 97 -1.09 -5.28 -3.97
N ILE A 98 -1.91 -4.25 -4.18
CA ILE A 98 -1.83 -3.41 -5.38
C ILE A 98 -0.49 -2.65 -5.41
N LEU A 99 -0.08 -2.04 -4.29
CA LEU A 99 1.17 -1.30 -4.18
C LEU A 99 2.41 -2.20 -4.32
N LEU A 100 2.37 -3.42 -3.78
CA LEU A 100 3.41 -4.42 -3.98
C LEU A 100 3.51 -4.79 -5.46
N TYR A 101 2.38 -5.05 -6.12
CA TYR A 101 2.36 -5.34 -7.55
C TYR A 101 2.93 -4.17 -8.38
N ALA A 102 2.50 -2.93 -8.09
CA ALA A 102 3.01 -1.73 -8.75
C ALA A 102 4.53 -1.59 -8.60
N SER A 103 5.03 -1.83 -7.37
CA SER A 103 6.46 -1.78 -7.07
C SER A 103 7.27 -2.82 -7.85
N VAL A 104 6.74 -4.05 -7.97
CA VAL A 104 7.39 -5.12 -8.74
C VAL A 104 7.40 -4.77 -10.23
N SER A 105 6.29 -4.26 -10.77
CA SER A 105 6.18 -3.84 -12.16
C SER A 105 7.20 -2.72 -12.46
N ASP A 106 7.28 -1.70 -11.61
CA ASP A 106 8.19 -0.58 -11.78
C ASP A 106 9.67 -0.99 -11.70
N ILE A 107 10.03 -1.91 -10.79
CA ILE A 107 11.41 -2.45 -10.70
C ILE A 107 11.81 -3.26 -11.94
N GLN A 108 10.85 -3.96 -12.57
CA GLN A 108 11.15 -4.86 -13.68
C GLN A 108 11.07 -4.19 -15.05
N THR A 109 10.05 -3.35 -15.25
CA THR A 109 9.72 -2.77 -16.55
C THR A 109 9.89 -1.26 -16.62
N HIS A 110 10.10 -0.59 -15.46
CA HIS A 110 10.04 0.87 -15.32
C HIS A 110 8.73 1.46 -15.84
N GLU A 111 7.68 0.65 -15.84
CA GLU A 111 6.34 1.04 -16.28
C GLU A 111 5.30 0.57 -15.27
N VAL A 112 4.40 1.47 -14.90
CA VAL A 112 3.24 1.18 -14.08
C VAL A 112 1.98 1.40 -14.92
N LYS A 113 1.18 0.35 -15.06
CA LYS A 113 -0.03 0.40 -15.87
C LYS A 113 -1.11 1.26 -15.21
N ASP A 114 -1.83 2.04 -16.00
CA ASP A 114 -2.86 2.97 -15.53
C ASP A 114 -3.98 2.30 -14.71
N PHE A 115 -4.32 1.04 -15.01
CA PHE A 115 -5.35 0.33 -14.25
C PHE A 115 -5.03 0.18 -12.77
N ILE A 116 -3.74 0.24 -12.36
CA ILE A 116 -3.30 0.15 -10.96
C ILE A 116 -3.84 1.34 -10.18
N SER A 117 -3.70 2.55 -10.71
CA SER A 117 -4.23 3.76 -10.09
C SER A 117 -5.76 3.72 -9.98
N VAL A 118 -6.44 3.16 -10.99
CA VAL A 118 -7.89 2.96 -10.97
C VAL A 118 -8.30 1.96 -9.87
N LEU A 119 -7.56 0.86 -9.70
CA LEU A 119 -7.83 -0.11 -8.64
C LEU A 119 -7.65 0.49 -7.24
N ILE A 120 -6.61 1.31 -7.03
CA ILE A 120 -6.41 2.03 -5.76
C ILE A 120 -7.58 2.98 -5.51
N PHE A 121 -8.01 3.72 -6.53
CA PHE A 121 -9.13 4.64 -6.45
C PHE A 121 -10.43 3.91 -6.05
N ILE A 122 -10.74 2.78 -6.69
CA ILE A 122 -11.89 1.93 -6.36
C ILE A 122 -11.79 1.42 -4.92
N THR A 123 -10.60 0.98 -4.50
CA THR A 123 -10.35 0.52 -3.12
C THR A 123 -10.65 1.62 -2.10
N GLY A 124 -10.45 2.88 -2.47
CA GLY A 124 -10.75 4.05 -1.64
C GLY A 124 -12.22 4.11 -1.19
N PHE A 125 -13.17 3.57 -1.94
CA PHE A 125 -14.59 3.57 -1.59
C PHE A 125 -14.99 2.53 -0.54
N ILE A 126 -14.11 1.60 -0.17
CA ILE A 126 -14.42 0.58 0.84
C ILE A 126 -14.56 1.24 2.21
N GLY A 127 -15.73 1.07 2.84
CA GLY A 127 -16.00 1.57 4.19
C GLY A 127 -16.13 3.09 4.31
N VAL A 128 -16.37 3.80 3.21
CA VAL A 128 -16.49 5.26 3.17
C VAL A 128 -17.95 5.70 3.23
N THR A 129 -18.22 6.78 3.96
CA THR A 129 -19.52 7.43 3.95
C THR A 129 -19.60 8.48 2.85
N LEU A 130 -20.82 8.75 2.33
CA LEU A 130 -21.00 9.75 1.27
C LEU A 130 -20.51 11.14 1.65
N SER A 131 -20.51 11.47 2.94
CA SER A 131 -20.02 12.74 3.48
C SER A 131 -18.50 12.91 3.36
N ASP A 132 -17.74 11.82 3.27
CA ASP A 132 -16.27 11.86 3.22
C ASP A 132 -15.73 12.01 1.79
N ILE A 133 -16.57 11.67 0.79
CA ILE A 133 -16.16 11.67 -0.62
C ILE A 133 -15.62 13.04 -1.09
N PRO A 134 -16.23 14.19 -0.77
CA PRO A 134 -15.72 15.47 -1.21
C PRO A 134 -14.29 15.75 -0.69
N MET A 135 -14.00 15.39 0.56
CA MET A 135 -12.68 15.58 1.17
C MET A 135 -11.65 14.64 0.56
N MET A 136 -12.04 13.41 0.22
CA MET A 136 -11.18 12.44 -0.46
C MET A 136 -10.85 12.90 -1.88
N LEU A 137 -11.85 13.40 -2.63
CA LEU A 137 -11.64 13.98 -3.96
C LEU A 137 -10.71 15.18 -3.91
N PHE A 138 -10.95 16.09 -2.96
CA PHE A 138 -10.05 17.23 -2.74
C PHE A 138 -8.60 16.78 -2.51
N SER A 139 -8.40 15.76 -1.67
CA SER A 139 -7.07 15.23 -1.35
C SER A 139 -6.36 14.67 -2.60
N GLY A 140 -7.08 13.87 -3.39
CA GLY A 140 -6.57 13.31 -4.64
C GLY A 140 -6.23 14.36 -5.68
N LEU A 141 -7.13 15.35 -5.88
CA LEU A 141 -6.93 16.43 -6.82
C LEU A 141 -5.81 17.37 -6.38
N ALA A 142 -5.72 17.72 -5.10
CA ALA A 142 -4.69 18.61 -4.58
C ALA A 142 -3.28 18.01 -4.76
N ILE A 143 -3.09 16.77 -4.33
CA ILE A 143 -1.77 16.10 -4.43
C ILE A 143 -1.45 15.76 -5.89
N GLY A 144 -2.42 15.22 -6.63
CA GLY A 144 -2.26 14.94 -8.05
C GLY A 144 -1.96 16.19 -8.86
N GLY A 145 -2.66 17.30 -8.59
CA GLY A 145 -2.45 18.59 -9.24
C GLY A 145 -1.05 19.17 -8.98
N VAL A 146 -0.61 19.15 -7.71
CA VAL A 146 0.75 19.62 -7.35
C VAL A 146 1.81 18.79 -8.07
N LEU A 147 1.69 17.44 -8.03
CA LEU A 147 2.66 16.57 -8.71
C LEU A 147 2.60 16.72 -10.23
N LEU A 148 1.44 16.96 -10.81
CA LEU A 148 1.30 17.23 -12.25
C LEU A 148 2.02 18.52 -12.63
N ILE A 149 1.84 19.60 -11.86
CA ILE A 149 2.56 20.87 -12.07
C ILE A 149 4.07 20.64 -11.95
N CYS A 150 4.52 19.89 -10.92
CA CYS A 150 5.92 19.53 -10.76
C CYS A 150 6.46 18.74 -11.97
N ALA A 151 5.68 17.80 -12.51
CA ALA A 151 6.04 17.01 -13.68
C ALA A 151 6.20 17.92 -14.92
N MET A 152 5.27 18.85 -15.14
CA MET A 152 5.32 19.80 -16.26
C MET A 152 6.53 20.74 -16.17
N VAL A 153 6.78 21.32 -14.99
CA VAL A 153 7.92 22.24 -14.75
C VAL A 153 9.26 21.51 -14.87
N SER A 154 9.32 20.23 -14.47
CA SER A 154 10.53 19.41 -14.55
C SER A 154 10.83 18.86 -15.96
N GLY A 155 10.05 19.22 -16.97
CA GLY A 155 10.19 18.71 -18.33
C GLY A 155 9.90 17.20 -18.42
N ASN A 156 8.82 16.76 -17.80
CA ASN A 156 8.36 15.35 -17.75
C ASN A 156 9.37 14.34 -17.16
N ARG A 157 10.25 14.80 -16.29
CA ARG A 157 11.18 13.89 -15.58
C ARG A 157 10.47 13.03 -14.51
N LEU A 158 9.34 13.51 -13.99
CA LEU A 158 8.47 12.74 -13.12
C LEU A 158 7.51 11.92 -13.97
N GLY A 159 7.43 10.61 -13.76
CA GLY A 159 6.56 9.71 -14.51
C GLY A 159 5.07 10.05 -14.31
N GLY A 160 4.29 10.10 -15.39
CA GLY A 160 2.85 10.32 -15.28
C GLY A 160 2.13 9.23 -14.48
N ALA A 161 2.67 8.03 -14.46
CA ALA A 161 2.19 6.93 -13.63
C ALA A 161 2.35 7.21 -12.13
N ASP A 162 3.48 7.83 -11.72
CA ASP A 162 3.74 8.22 -10.32
C ASP A 162 2.74 9.26 -9.84
N VAL A 163 2.40 10.22 -10.71
CA VAL A 163 1.38 11.25 -10.43
C VAL A 163 0.02 10.62 -10.21
N LYS A 164 -0.42 9.74 -11.12
CA LYS A 164 -1.72 9.05 -11.04
C LYS A 164 -1.81 8.16 -9.80
N LEU A 165 -0.75 7.40 -9.52
CA LEU A 165 -0.68 6.51 -8.36
C LEU A 165 -0.74 7.31 -7.06
N SER A 166 0.03 8.39 -6.95
CA SER A 166 0.04 9.26 -5.77
C SER A 166 -1.31 9.94 -5.55
N ALA A 167 -1.97 10.40 -6.63
CA ALA A 167 -3.31 10.98 -6.55
C ALA A 167 -4.35 9.97 -6.06
N ALA A 168 -4.30 8.72 -6.54
CA ALA A 168 -5.19 7.65 -6.10
C ALA A 168 -4.93 7.25 -4.63
N CYS A 169 -3.67 7.19 -4.20
CA CYS A 169 -3.32 6.97 -2.79
C CYS A 169 -3.78 8.13 -1.91
N ALA A 170 -3.70 9.37 -2.41
CA ALA A 170 -4.16 10.55 -1.68
C ALA A 170 -5.69 10.58 -1.52
N PHE A 171 -6.42 10.15 -2.54
CA PHE A 171 -7.87 9.94 -2.44
C PHE A 171 -8.20 8.94 -1.32
N LEU A 172 -7.48 7.82 -1.22
CA LEU A 172 -7.73 6.76 -0.26
C LEU A 172 -7.31 7.14 1.17
N LEU A 173 -6.13 7.75 1.35
CA LEU A 173 -5.54 8.07 2.66
C LEU A 173 -6.00 9.40 3.25
N GLY A 174 -6.51 10.30 2.42
CA GLY A 174 -6.78 11.68 2.78
C GLY A 174 -5.53 12.58 2.70
N PHE A 175 -5.74 13.90 2.79
CA PHE A 175 -4.72 14.90 2.48
C PHE A 175 -3.48 14.84 3.39
N SER A 176 -3.68 14.84 4.71
CA SER A 176 -2.60 14.91 5.69
C SER A 176 -1.66 13.69 5.64
N LYS A 177 -2.25 12.49 5.66
CA LYS A 177 -1.49 11.23 5.60
C LYS A 177 -0.75 11.07 4.27
N SER A 178 -1.37 11.54 3.18
CA SER A 178 -0.77 11.42 1.85
C SER A 178 0.42 12.33 1.65
N ILE A 179 0.38 13.56 2.17
CA ILE A 179 1.56 14.45 2.14
C ILE A 179 2.71 13.81 2.91
N ALA A 180 2.46 13.32 4.12
CA ALA A 180 3.49 12.69 4.93
C ALA A 180 4.04 11.42 4.23
N GLY A 181 3.18 10.57 3.67
CA GLY A 181 3.60 9.40 2.91
C GLY A 181 4.43 9.74 1.68
N LEU A 182 4.03 10.77 0.95
CA LEU A 182 4.75 11.26 -0.23
C LEU A 182 6.14 11.78 0.17
N VAL A 183 6.24 12.59 1.23
CA VAL A 183 7.52 13.12 1.74
C VAL A 183 8.44 11.97 2.16
N ILE A 184 7.93 11.00 2.93
CA ILE A 184 8.71 9.81 3.34
C ILE A 184 9.17 9.02 2.12
N GLY A 185 8.27 8.75 1.17
CA GLY A 185 8.59 8.00 -0.05
C GLY A 185 9.66 8.70 -0.90
N LEU A 186 9.51 10.01 -1.14
CA LEU A 186 10.51 10.79 -1.89
C LEU A 186 11.85 10.87 -1.16
N PHE A 187 11.86 11.04 0.14
CA PHE A 187 13.08 11.06 0.94
C PHE A 187 13.84 9.73 0.85
N LEU A 188 13.13 8.59 0.97
CA LEU A 188 13.71 7.27 0.78
C LEU A 188 14.25 7.08 -0.65
N ALA A 189 13.50 7.54 -1.66
CA ALA A 189 13.92 7.47 -3.06
C ALA A 189 15.22 8.25 -3.30
N ILE A 190 15.34 9.46 -2.74
CA ILE A 190 16.55 10.28 -2.87
C ILE A 190 17.74 9.60 -2.22
N ILE A 191 17.61 9.11 -0.98
CA ILE A 191 18.70 8.42 -0.27
C ILE A 191 19.16 7.20 -1.06
N CYS A 192 18.22 6.35 -1.48
CA CYS A 192 18.55 5.16 -2.24
C CYS A 192 19.16 5.49 -3.60
N ASN A 193 18.66 6.50 -4.30
CA ASN A 193 19.21 6.91 -5.59
C ASN A 193 20.64 7.41 -5.44
N ILE A 194 20.95 8.22 -4.44
CA ILE A 194 22.32 8.68 -4.14
C ILE A 194 23.24 7.48 -3.86
N TYR A 195 22.78 6.55 -3.01
CA TYR A 195 23.56 5.36 -2.65
C TYR A 195 23.88 4.49 -3.87
N PHE A 196 22.87 4.17 -4.70
CA PHE A 196 23.06 3.34 -5.89
C PHE A 196 23.86 4.05 -6.98
N SER A 197 23.66 5.36 -7.17
CA SER A 197 24.44 6.16 -8.13
C SER A 197 25.93 6.19 -7.74
N HIS A 198 26.23 6.29 -6.46
CA HIS A 198 27.61 6.30 -5.98
C HIS A 198 28.28 4.93 -6.13
N LYS A 199 27.53 3.84 -5.81
CA LYS A 199 28.08 2.47 -5.85
C LYS A 199 28.28 1.95 -7.27
N ASN A 200 27.35 2.22 -8.20
CA ASN A 200 27.33 1.56 -9.52
C ASN A 200 27.85 2.45 -10.65
N LYS A 201 28.29 3.69 -10.40
CA LYS A 201 28.71 4.69 -11.42
C LYS A 201 27.70 4.84 -12.59
N THR A 202 26.45 4.47 -12.40
CA THR A 202 25.39 4.49 -13.41
C THR A 202 24.66 5.84 -13.40
N LYS A 203 25.34 6.86 -13.91
CA LYS A 203 24.67 8.16 -14.18
C LYS A 203 23.72 7.99 -15.38
N GLY A 204 22.41 8.31 -15.18
CA GLY A 204 21.44 8.42 -16.27
C GLY A 204 20.54 7.20 -16.53
N LYS A 205 20.57 6.15 -15.70
CA LYS A 205 19.56 5.06 -15.80
C LYS A 205 18.27 5.47 -15.13
N ALA A 206 17.13 5.04 -15.71
CA ALA A 206 15.82 5.20 -15.10
C ALA A 206 15.80 4.57 -13.69
N PHE A 207 15.32 5.31 -12.70
CA PHE A 207 15.28 4.88 -11.31
C PHE A 207 13.81 4.59 -10.94
N PRO A 208 13.50 3.37 -10.45
CA PRO A 208 12.15 3.02 -10.07
C PRO A 208 11.72 3.83 -8.83
N LEU A 209 10.70 4.68 -8.97
CA LEU A 209 10.23 5.56 -7.89
C LEU A 209 9.10 4.92 -7.07
N VAL A 210 8.24 4.13 -7.72
CA VAL A 210 7.04 3.55 -7.13
C VAL A 210 7.30 2.70 -5.88
N PRO A 211 8.36 1.88 -5.77
CA PRO A 211 8.62 1.11 -4.54
C PRO A 211 8.76 1.98 -3.30
N TYR A 212 9.42 3.13 -3.42
CA TYR A 212 9.67 4.05 -2.32
C TYR A 212 8.40 4.81 -1.94
N LEU A 213 7.62 5.27 -2.93
CA LEU A 213 6.31 5.87 -2.69
C LEU A 213 5.36 4.88 -2.01
N SER A 214 5.37 3.62 -2.45
CA SER A 214 4.56 2.57 -1.85
C SER A 214 4.89 2.36 -0.38
N ILE A 215 6.18 2.35 0.00
CA ILE A 215 6.61 2.24 1.40
C ILE A 215 6.09 3.44 2.19
N GLY A 216 6.21 4.67 1.66
CA GLY A 216 5.72 5.87 2.32
C GLY A 216 4.21 5.84 2.56
N PHE A 217 3.42 5.48 1.55
CA PHE A 217 1.96 5.37 1.68
C PHE A 217 1.53 4.23 2.59
N MET A 218 2.22 3.07 2.52
CA MET A 218 1.97 1.95 3.43
C MET A 218 2.24 2.33 4.89
N ALA A 219 3.35 3.04 5.17
CA ALA A 219 3.68 3.50 6.51
C ALA A 219 2.59 4.43 7.07
N MET A 220 2.08 5.36 6.26
CA MET A 220 1.03 6.29 6.68
C MET A 220 -0.35 5.66 6.77
N TYR A 221 -0.55 4.48 6.20
CA TYR A 221 -1.79 3.72 6.39
C TYR A 221 -1.92 3.19 7.81
N PHE A 222 -0.81 2.83 8.46
CA PHE A 222 -0.78 2.34 9.84
C PHE A 222 -0.99 3.41 10.92
N ILE A 223 -0.81 4.67 10.57
CA ILE A 223 -0.95 5.84 11.48
C ILE A 223 -2.31 6.51 11.24
#